data_c54a48b82a3e2a295c1345e5d4e31705
#
_entry.id   c54a48b82a3e2a295c1345e5d4e31705
#
_cell.length_a   1.000
_cell.length_b   1.000
_cell.length_c   1.000
_cell.angle_alpha   90.00
_cell.angle_beta   90.00
_cell.angle_gamma   90.00
#
_symmetry.space_group_name_H-M   'P 1'
#
loop_
_entity.id
_entity.type
_entity.pdbx_description
1 polymer ?
#
loop_
_entity_poly.entity_id
_entity_poly.type
_entity_poly.pdbx_seq_one_letter_code
_entity_poly.pdbx_strand_id
1 'polypeptide(L)'
;MAGFFEDLIGCLDIVNPHYVEPYAGGAGAGIALLAEDVVERITINDIDPAVYSFWTAATKHTDEMMRLVYDVPLSIDEWRRQREIYKSADVSDVLALGFSFFYLNRTNRSGILNGGVIGGLAQAGKYKLNARFNRETLIGRLERIGNLSDRISVSSLDGRTVVGRYGDCSDVFMYIDPPYVVAGSKLYLNSFEVRDHEKLAETVNQVKCANWIVTYDQSELISELYDKHFQCELELTYSAQKPGKAVELLIASPAVRVAISA
;
A
#
# COMPACT_ATOMS: atom_id res chain seq x y z
N MET A 1 -0.70 12.03 3.21
CA MET A 1 -0.24 11.69 1.83
C MET A 1 -1.29 12.06 0.78
N ALA A 2 -2.57 11.60 0.85
CA ALA A 2 -3.54 11.88 -0.22
C ALA A 2 -3.69 13.37 -0.52
N GLY A 3 -3.95 14.24 0.45
CA GLY A 3 -4.03 15.69 0.23
C GLY A 3 -2.74 16.31 -0.36
N PHE A 4 -1.57 15.84 0.07
CA PHE A 4 -0.30 16.27 -0.52
C PHE A 4 -0.18 15.85 -2.00
N PHE A 5 -0.62 14.65 -2.35
CA PHE A 5 -0.62 14.21 -3.75
C PHE A 5 -1.69 14.91 -4.59
N GLU A 6 -2.86 15.22 -4.01
CA GLU A 6 -3.89 16.04 -4.63
C GLU A 6 -3.34 17.41 -5.06
N ASP A 7 -2.67 18.12 -4.13
CA ASP A 7 -2.04 19.40 -4.40
C ASP A 7 -1.00 19.28 -5.52
N LEU A 8 -0.13 18.26 -5.48
CA LEU A 8 0.89 18.05 -6.51
C LEU A 8 0.29 17.73 -7.88
N ILE A 9 -0.69 16.82 -7.96
CA ILE A 9 -1.35 16.45 -9.21
C ILE A 9 -2.04 17.68 -9.81
N GLY A 10 -2.67 18.52 -8.98
CA GLY A 10 -3.25 19.78 -9.41
C GLY A 10 -2.23 20.77 -9.98
N CYS A 11 -1.00 20.80 -9.47
CA CYS A 11 0.09 21.66 -9.97
C CYS A 11 0.77 21.13 -11.24
N LEU A 12 0.61 19.83 -11.55
CA LEU A 12 1.31 19.18 -12.66
C LEU A 12 0.57 19.25 -13.99
N ASP A 13 -0.65 19.82 -14.04
CA ASP A 13 -1.50 19.93 -15.24
C ASP A 13 -1.67 18.59 -16.00
N ILE A 14 -1.74 17.47 -15.28
CA ILE A 14 -1.88 16.14 -15.88
C ILE A 14 -3.32 15.96 -16.36
N VAL A 15 -3.50 15.69 -17.65
CA VAL A 15 -4.82 15.41 -18.22
C VAL A 15 -5.20 13.95 -17.96
N ASN A 16 -6.39 13.71 -17.35
CA ASN A 16 -6.88 12.38 -16.98
C ASN A 16 -5.85 11.59 -16.17
N PRO A 17 -5.42 12.08 -15.01
CA PRO A 17 -4.28 11.53 -14.30
C PRO A 17 -4.52 10.06 -13.91
N HIS A 18 -3.51 9.23 -14.16
CA HIS A 18 -3.43 7.84 -13.78
C HIS A 18 -2.45 7.68 -12.61
N TYR A 19 -2.98 7.33 -11.45
CA TYR A 19 -2.16 7.10 -10.27
C TYR A 19 -1.69 5.65 -10.19
N VAL A 20 -0.40 5.43 -9.94
CA VAL A 20 0.22 4.10 -9.93
C VAL A 20 1.01 3.88 -8.64
N GLU A 21 0.70 2.81 -7.92
CA GLU A 21 1.47 2.33 -6.76
C GLU A 21 2.13 0.97 -7.09
N PRO A 22 3.44 0.93 -7.40
CA PRO A 22 4.18 -0.32 -7.66
C PRO A 22 4.36 -1.22 -6.43
N TYR A 23 4.25 -0.66 -5.22
CA TYR A 23 4.36 -1.32 -3.91
C TYR A 23 3.20 -0.85 -3.04
N ALA A 24 2.00 -1.28 -3.36
CA ALA A 24 0.79 -0.61 -2.90
C ALA A 24 0.42 -0.89 -1.44
N GLY A 25 0.71 -2.09 -0.92
CA GLY A 25 0.27 -2.46 0.42
C GLY A 25 -1.20 -2.14 0.64
N GLY A 26 -1.47 -1.14 1.48
CA GLY A 26 -2.82 -0.68 1.81
C GLY A 26 -3.46 0.31 0.82
N ALA A 27 -2.74 0.81 -0.19
CA ALA A 27 -3.16 1.74 -1.23
C ALA A 27 -4.06 2.90 -0.75
N GLY A 28 -3.81 3.39 0.46
CA GLY A 28 -4.69 4.37 1.11
C GLY A 28 -4.74 5.71 0.38
N ALA A 29 -3.62 6.14 -0.19
CA ALA A 29 -3.55 7.38 -0.97
C ALA A 29 -4.29 7.22 -2.31
N GLY A 30 -4.03 6.14 -3.05
CA GLY A 30 -4.68 5.89 -4.34
C GLY A 30 -6.19 5.79 -4.24
N ILE A 31 -6.71 5.06 -3.25
CA ILE A 31 -8.17 4.96 -3.02
C ILE A 31 -8.79 6.30 -2.63
N ALA A 32 -8.09 7.12 -1.83
CA ALA A 32 -8.60 8.43 -1.47
C ALA A 32 -8.65 9.37 -2.69
N LEU A 33 -7.58 9.45 -3.47
CA LEU A 33 -7.51 10.27 -4.69
C LEU A 33 -8.59 9.86 -5.72
N LEU A 34 -8.82 8.55 -5.87
CA LEU A 34 -9.85 8.05 -6.78
C LEU A 34 -11.26 8.38 -6.29
N ALA A 35 -11.51 8.28 -4.97
CA ALA A 35 -12.81 8.55 -4.39
C ALA A 35 -13.19 10.05 -4.39
N GLU A 36 -12.21 10.94 -4.44
CA GLU A 36 -12.39 12.39 -4.54
C GLU A 36 -12.27 12.89 -6.01
N ASP A 37 -12.24 11.96 -6.98
CA ASP A 37 -12.14 12.24 -8.43
C ASP A 37 -10.90 13.09 -8.81
N VAL A 38 -9.85 13.06 -7.98
CA VAL A 38 -8.56 13.73 -8.30
C VAL A 38 -7.85 13.00 -9.44
N VAL A 39 -8.02 11.68 -9.52
CA VAL A 39 -7.45 10.85 -10.58
C VAL A 39 -8.53 10.07 -11.33
N GLU A 40 -8.33 9.85 -12.64
CA GLU A 40 -9.26 9.13 -13.49
C GLU A 40 -9.28 7.65 -13.18
N ARG A 41 -8.11 7.06 -12.91
CA ARG A 41 -7.92 5.64 -12.64
C ARG A 41 -6.70 5.39 -11.77
N ILE A 42 -6.65 4.23 -11.14
CA ILE A 42 -5.49 3.80 -10.35
C ILE A 42 -5.01 2.41 -10.76
N THR A 43 -3.71 2.18 -10.63
CA THR A 43 -3.09 0.84 -10.67
C THR A 43 -2.49 0.53 -9.31
N ILE A 44 -2.99 -0.54 -8.70
CA ILE A 44 -2.50 -1.11 -7.44
C ILE A 44 -1.68 -2.34 -7.79
N ASN A 45 -0.39 -2.34 -7.48
CA ASN A 45 0.48 -3.49 -7.67
C ASN A 45 1.15 -3.87 -6.38
N ASP A 46 1.17 -5.16 -6.07
CA ASP A 46 1.98 -5.68 -4.98
C ASP A 46 2.40 -7.11 -5.29
N ILE A 47 3.67 -7.43 -5.06
CA ILE A 47 4.21 -8.77 -5.29
C ILE A 47 3.77 -9.76 -4.20
N ASP A 48 3.35 -9.27 -3.02
CA ASP A 48 2.82 -10.12 -1.95
C ASP A 48 1.49 -10.74 -2.39
N PRO A 49 1.42 -12.08 -2.47
CA PRO A 49 0.22 -12.76 -2.94
C PRO A 49 -1.02 -12.49 -2.09
N ALA A 50 -0.87 -12.23 -0.80
CA ALA A 50 -2.01 -11.95 0.07
C ALA A 50 -2.54 -10.51 -0.11
N VAL A 51 -1.65 -9.54 -0.34
CA VAL A 51 -2.03 -8.16 -0.71
C VAL A 51 -2.73 -8.14 -2.06
N TYR A 52 -2.14 -8.79 -3.07
CA TYR A 52 -2.75 -8.95 -4.38
C TYR A 52 -4.13 -9.60 -4.30
N SER A 53 -4.25 -10.69 -3.54
CA SER A 53 -5.51 -11.41 -3.35
C SER A 53 -6.56 -10.55 -2.66
N PHE A 54 -6.16 -9.75 -1.66
CA PHE A 54 -7.07 -8.80 -1.02
C PHE A 54 -7.63 -7.78 -2.01
N TRP A 55 -6.77 -7.11 -2.78
CA TRP A 55 -7.22 -6.11 -3.75
C TRP A 55 -8.04 -6.72 -4.87
N THR A 56 -7.68 -7.91 -5.34
CA THR A 56 -8.46 -8.64 -6.33
C THR A 56 -9.85 -9.02 -5.77
N ALA A 57 -9.91 -9.56 -4.55
CA ALA A 57 -11.17 -9.89 -3.91
C ALA A 57 -12.04 -8.65 -3.65
N ALA A 58 -11.45 -7.55 -3.16
CA ALA A 58 -12.16 -6.32 -2.88
C ALA A 58 -12.77 -5.66 -4.15
N THR A 59 -12.16 -5.86 -5.33
CA THR A 59 -12.63 -5.27 -6.60
C THR A 59 -13.45 -6.23 -7.46
N LYS A 60 -13.23 -7.56 -7.38
CA LYS A 60 -13.90 -8.55 -8.25
C LYS A 60 -14.91 -9.41 -7.51
N HIS A 61 -14.81 -9.50 -6.18
CA HIS A 61 -15.64 -10.31 -5.31
C HIS A 61 -16.15 -9.48 -4.12
N THR A 62 -16.52 -8.23 -4.37
CA THR A 62 -16.91 -7.27 -3.33
C THR A 62 -18.04 -7.76 -2.46
N ASP A 63 -19.10 -8.32 -3.07
CA ASP A 63 -20.28 -8.82 -2.35
C ASP A 63 -19.92 -10.00 -1.44
N GLU A 64 -19.08 -10.92 -1.92
CA GLU A 64 -18.60 -12.05 -1.14
C GLU A 64 -17.71 -11.57 0.02
N MET A 65 -16.84 -10.60 -0.21
CA MET A 65 -16.01 -10.00 0.84
C MET A 65 -16.89 -9.33 1.92
N MET A 66 -17.93 -8.59 1.53
CA MET A 66 -18.87 -7.96 2.47
C MET A 66 -19.62 -9.01 3.30
N ARG A 67 -20.09 -10.10 2.68
CA ARG A 67 -20.73 -11.22 3.40
C ARG A 67 -19.77 -11.87 4.39
N LEU A 68 -18.53 -12.15 3.99
CA LEU A 68 -17.51 -12.70 4.89
C LEU A 68 -17.24 -11.76 6.08
N VAL A 69 -17.17 -10.46 5.87
CA VAL A 69 -17.01 -9.48 6.95
C VAL A 69 -18.24 -9.48 7.88
N TYR A 70 -19.44 -9.63 7.33
CA TYR A 70 -20.67 -9.68 8.12
C TYR A 70 -20.75 -10.95 8.98
N ASP A 71 -20.44 -12.11 8.41
CA ASP A 71 -20.70 -13.41 9.02
C ASP A 71 -19.54 -13.94 9.89
N VAL A 72 -18.27 -13.54 9.61
CA VAL A 72 -17.09 -14.15 10.23
C VAL A 72 -17.12 -14.09 11.76
N PRO A 73 -16.90 -15.20 12.49
CA PRO A 73 -16.74 -15.16 13.94
C PRO A 73 -15.50 -14.37 14.37
N LEU A 74 -15.64 -13.50 15.37
CA LEU A 74 -14.52 -12.81 16.00
C LEU A 74 -14.03 -13.61 17.21
N SER A 75 -13.37 -14.75 16.95
CA SER A 75 -12.90 -15.71 17.93
C SER A 75 -11.43 -16.10 17.71
N ILE A 76 -10.81 -16.68 18.74
CA ILE A 76 -9.43 -17.18 18.64
C ILE A 76 -9.32 -18.35 17.67
N ASP A 77 -10.34 -19.20 17.59
CA ASP A 77 -10.32 -20.35 16.68
C ASP A 77 -10.42 -19.90 15.22
N GLU A 78 -11.28 -18.90 14.93
CA GLU A 78 -11.32 -18.29 13.61
C GLU A 78 -10.03 -17.56 13.29
N TRP A 79 -9.44 -16.84 14.25
CA TRP A 79 -8.13 -16.19 14.05
C TRP A 79 -7.03 -17.22 13.69
N ARG A 80 -7.03 -18.38 14.32
CA ARG A 80 -6.10 -19.47 13.97
C ARG A 80 -6.36 -19.99 12.57
N ARG A 81 -7.63 -20.21 12.20
CA ARG A 81 -8.03 -20.65 10.86
C ARG A 81 -7.57 -19.67 9.79
N GLN A 82 -7.84 -18.39 9.97
CA GLN A 82 -7.43 -17.34 9.03
C GLN A 82 -5.89 -17.23 8.92
N ARG A 83 -5.20 -17.44 10.03
CA ARG A 83 -3.73 -17.45 10.03
C ARG A 83 -3.14 -18.63 9.23
N GLU A 84 -3.75 -19.79 9.28
CA GLU A 84 -3.29 -20.95 8.48
C GLU A 84 -3.58 -20.73 6.98
N ILE A 85 -4.74 -20.16 6.60
CA ILE A 85 -5.03 -19.76 5.22
C ILE A 85 -4.00 -18.74 4.72
N TYR A 86 -3.73 -17.71 5.51
CA TYR A 86 -2.70 -16.71 5.17
C TYR A 86 -1.32 -17.33 4.93
N LYS A 87 -0.90 -18.25 5.80
CA LYS A 87 0.41 -18.92 5.69
C LYS A 87 0.51 -19.87 4.51
N SER A 88 -0.60 -20.46 4.06
CA SER A 88 -0.59 -21.33 2.89
C SER A 88 -0.23 -20.57 1.62
N ALA A 89 -0.50 -19.26 1.58
CA ALA A 89 -0.29 -18.39 0.43
C ALA A 89 -0.89 -18.96 -0.87
N ASP A 90 -2.01 -19.69 -0.75
CA ASP A 90 -2.67 -20.34 -1.87
C ASP A 90 -3.41 -19.31 -2.74
N VAL A 91 -2.79 -18.93 -3.84
CA VAL A 91 -3.35 -17.99 -4.81
C VAL A 91 -4.45 -18.57 -5.69
N SER A 92 -4.72 -19.88 -5.61
CA SER A 92 -5.82 -20.50 -6.36
C SER A 92 -7.19 -20.12 -5.76
N ASP A 93 -7.24 -19.76 -4.47
CA ASP A 93 -8.41 -19.20 -3.80
C ASP A 93 -8.14 -17.76 -3.35
N VAL A 94 -8.23 -16.83 -4.32
CA VAL A 94 -8.01 -15.40 -4.13
C VAL A 94 -8.94 -14.83 -3.05
N LEU A 95 -10.18 -15.28 -2.97
CA LEU A 95 -11.14 -14.78 -1.99
C LEU A 95 -10.74 -15.20 -0.58
N ALA A 96 -10.40 -16.48 -0.36
CA ALA A 96 -10.00 -16.96 0.95
C ALA A 96 -8.68 -16.31 1.41
N LEU A 97 -7.68 -16.24 0.54
CA LEU A 97 -6.38 -15.63 0.87
C LEU A 97 -6.53 -14.12 1.14
N GLY A 98 -7.25 -13.40 0.29
CA GLY A 98 -7.50 -11.96 0.45
C GLY A 98 -8.29 -11.64 1.72
N PHE A 99 -9.31 -12.45 2.04
CA PHE A 99 -10.06 -12.30 3.27
C PHE A 99 -9.20 -12.60 4.51
N SER A 100 -8.34 -13.61 4.46
CA SER A 100 -7.44 -13.94 5.57
C SER A 100 -6.47 -12.79 5.88
N PHE A 101 -5.88 -12.20 4.84
CA PHE A 101 -5.04 -10.99 4.96
C PHE A 101 -5.82 -9.85 5.64
N PHE A 102 -7.03 -9.54 5.14
CA PHE A 102 -7.89 -8.50 5.69
C PHE A 102 -8.25 -8.76 7.16
N TYR A 103 -8.67 -9.98 7.49
CA TYR A 103 -9.04 -10.38 8.85
C TYR A 103 -7.88 -10.23 9.81
N LEU A 104 -6.70 -10.74 9.47
CA LEU A 104 -5.49 -10.64 10.29
C LEU A 104 -5.05 -9.18 10.45
N ASN A 105 -5.07 -8.39 9.39
CA ASN A 105 -4.76 -6.96 9.48
C ASN A 105 -5.67 -6.23 10.49
N ARG A 106 -6.95 -6.61 10.59
CA ARG A 106 -7.91 -6.01 11.53
C ARG A 106 -7.80 -6.56 12.94
N THR A 107 -7.39 -7.80 13.12
CA THR A 107 -7.41 -8.51 14.42
C THR A 107 -6.03 -8.63 15.09
N ASN A 108 -4.93 -8.41 14.36
CA ASN A 108 -3.58 -8.39 14.91
C ASN A 108 -3.19 -7.02 15.46
N ARG A 109 -2.29 -7.02 16.44
CA ARG A 109 -1.69 -5.80 17.02
C ARG A 109 -1.04 -4.98 15.92
N SER A 110 -1.37 -3.71 15.86
CA SER A 110 -0.87 -2.74 14.85
C SER A 110 -1.11 -3.16 13.39
N GLY A 111 -1.91 -4.18 13.14
CA GLY A 111 -2.12 -4.70 11.78
C GLY A 111 -0.97 -5.53 11.22
N ILE A 112 0.02 -5.87 12.04
CA ILE A 112 1.17 -6.67 11.62
C ILE A 112 0.71 -8.12 11.40
N LEU A 113 0.82 -8.62 10.17
CA LEU A 113 0.25 -9.91 9.75
C LEU A 113 0.88 -11.09 10.49
N ASN A 114 2.19 -11.07 10.72
CA ASN A 114 2.91 -12.05 11.52
C ASN A 114 2.87 -11.75 13.02
N GLY A 115 2.16 -10.71 13.42
CA GLY A 115 1.99 -10.31 14.80
C GLY A 115 1.02 -11.21 15.58
N GLY A 116 0.95 -10.97 16.89
CA GLY A 116 -0.02 -11.64 17.74
C GLY A 116 -1.39 -10.94 17.71
N VAL A 117 -2.44 -11.71 18.01
CA VAL A 117 -3.81 -11.21 18.12
C VAL A 117 -3.95 -10.11 19.19
N ILE A 118 -4.81 -9.13 18.94
CA ILE A 118 -5.17 -8.09 19.91
C ILE A 118 -5.81 -8.78 21.13
N GLY A 119 -5.37 -8.42 22.32
CA GLY A 119 -5.84 -9.02 23.59
C GLY A 119 -5.13 -10.31 23.99
N GLY A 120 -4.26 -10.87 23.13
CA GLY A 120 -3.58 -12.15 23.34
C GLY A 120 -4.51 -13.35 23.18
N LEU A 121 -3.94 -14.56 23.20
CA LEU A 121 -4.71 -15.81 23.00
C LEU A 121 -5.76 -16.03 24.09
N ALA A 122 -5.49 -15.64 25.34
CA ALA A 122 -6.45 -15.72 26.44
C ALA A 122 -7.48 -14.57 26.45
N GLN A 123 -7.36 -13.63 25.51
CA GLN A 123 -8.21 -12.44 25.46
C GLN A 123 -8.31 -11.69 26.81
N ALA A 124 -7.20 -11.65 27.57
CA ALA A 124 -7.12 -10.99 28.86
C ALA A 124 -6.72 -9.50 28.77
N GLY A 125 -6.20 -9.04 27.62
CA GLY A 125 -5.77 -7.65 27.40
C GLY A 125 -6.89 -6.64 27.47
N LYS A 126 -6.57 -5.36 27.67
CA LYS A 126 -7.52 -4.23 27.71
C LYS A 126 -8.37 -4.16 26.44
N TYR A 127 -7.76 -4.28 25.27
CA TYR A 127 -8.43 -4.34 23.98
C TYR A 127 -8.55 -5.80 23.54
N LYS A 128 -9.69 -6.15 22.95
CA LYS A 128 -9.99 -7.51 22.48
C LYS A 128 -9.81 -7.60 20.97
N LEU A 129 -9.89 -8.80 20.45
CA LEU A 129 -9.76 -9.12 19.02
C LEU A 129 -10.63 -8.24 18.13
N ASN A 130 -11.84 -7.87 18.58
CA ASN A 130 -12.79 -7.05 17.84
C ASN A 130 -12.50 -5.53 17.87
N ALA A 131 -11.48 -5.07 18.60
CA ALA A 131 -11.25 -3.63 18.83
C ALA A 131 -11.09 -2.78 17.55
N ARG A 132 -10.63 -3.40 16.46
CA ARG A 132 -10.46 -2.76 15.15
C ARG A 132 -11.35 -3.36 14.06
N PHE A 133 -12.35 -4.16 14.44
CA PHE A 133 -13.24 -4.87 13.52
C PHE A 133 -14.69 -4.34 13.65
N ASN A 134 -14.91 -3.09 13.25
CA ASN A 134 -16.25 -2.54 13.12
C ASN A 134 -16.83 -2.97 11.77
N ARG A 135 -17.79 -3.89 11.77
CA ARG A 135 -18.37 -4.51 10.56
C ARG A 135 -18.96 -3.48 9.61
N GLU A 136 -19.81 -2.60 10.15
CA GLU A 136 -20.51 -1.59 9.35
C GLU A 136 -19.51 -0.68 8.61
N THR A 137 -18.54 -0.14 9.34
CA THR A 137 -17.48 0.68 8.74
C THR A 137 -16.65 -0.07 7.70
N LEU A 138 -16.34 -1.35 7.96
CA LEU A 138 -15.53 -2.17 7.06
C LEU A 138 -16.31 -2.55 5.79
N ILE A 139 -17.59 -2.88 5.92
CA ILE A 139 -18.49 -3.16 4.80
C ILE A 139 -18.63 -1.90 3.93
N GLY A 140 -18.92 -0.73 4.53
CA GLY A 140 -19.05 0.51 3.77
C GLY A 140 -17.76 0.92 3.03
N ARG A 141 -16.58 0.54 3.55
CA ARG A 141 -15.31 0.74 2.81
C ARG A 141 -15.18 -0.21 1.62
N LEU A 142 -15.54 -1.48 1.78
CA LEU A 142 -15.54 -2.45 0.70
C LEU A 142 -16.52 -2.07 -0.40
N GLU A 143 -17.73 -1.66 -0.03
CA GLU A 143 -18.76 -1.18 -0.96
C GLU A 143 -18.23 0.01 -1.79
N ARG A 144 -17.56 0.98 -1.14
CA ARG A 144 -16.94 2.11 -1.85
C ARG A 144 -15.88 1.65 -2.84
N ILE A 145 -15.02 0.70 -2.47
CA ILE A 145 -14.02 0.11 -3.38
C ILE A 145 -14.72 -0.60 -4.54
N GLY A 146 -15.77 -1.39 -4.27
CA GLY A 146 -16.55 -2.08 -5.29
C GLY A 146 -17.17 -1.12 -6.31
N ASN A 147 -17.73 0.00 -5.84
CA ASN A 147 -18.30 1.04 -6.70
C ASN A 147 -17.27 1.74 -7.61
N LEU A 148 -15.99 1.69 -7.25
CA LEU A 148 -14.87 2.27 -8.01
C LEU A 148 -14.09 1.21 -8.82
N SER A 149 -14.52 -0.05 -8.79
CA SER A 149 -13.73 -1.19 -9.29
C SER A 149 -13.35 -1.10 -10.77
N ASP A 150 -14.21 -0.49 -11.60
CA ASP A 150 -13.94 -0.31 -13.03
C ASP A 150 -12.77 0.66 -13.31
N ARG A 151 -12.42 1.48 -12.32
CA ARG A 151 -11.32 2.45 -12.37
C ARG A 151 -10.08 1.94 -11.66
N ILE A 152 -10.10 0.72 -11.12
CA ILE A 152 -9.01 0.10 -10.35
C ILE A 152 -8.44 -1.09 -11.11
N SER A 153 -7.18 -1.01 -11.50
CA SER A 153 -6.41 -2.15 -12.02
C SER A 153 -5.55 -2.75 -10.93
N VAL A 154 -5.59 -4.08 -10.78
CA VAL A 154 -4.81 -4.81 -9.78
C VAL A 154 -3.83 -5.75 -10.47
N SER A 155 -2.58 -5.79 -10.02
CA SER A 155 -1.55 -6.68 -10.54
C SER A 155 -0.61 -7.20 -9.44
N SER A 156 0.09 -8.31 -9.74
CA SER A 156 1.09 -8.93 -8.85
C SER A 156 2.41 -9.11 -9.60
N LEU A 157 2.94 -7.98 -10.05
CA LEU A 157 4.22 -7.95 -10.76
C LEU A 157 5.35 -7.50 -9.83
N ASP A 158 6.59 -7.74 -10.22
CA ASP A 158 7.71 -7.02 -9.63
C ASP A 158 7.50 -5.51 -9.80
N GLY A 159 7.64 -4.74 -8.70
CA GLY A 159 7.43 -3.29 -8.72
C GLY A 159 8.28 -2.57 -9.77
N ARG A 160 9.51 -3.03 -10.01
CA ARG A 160 10.40 -2.51 -11.08
C ARG A 160 9.79 -2.68 -12.47
N THR A 161 9.12 -3.79 -12.71
CA THR A 161 8.39 -4.02 -13.97
C THR A 161 7.25 -3.00 -14.15
N VAL A 162 6.57 -2.66 -13.06
CA VAL A 162 5.52 -1.63 -13.09
C VAL A 162 6.11 -0.25 -13.34
N VAL A 163 7.20 0.11 -12.65
CA VAL A 163 7.93 1.38 -12.90
C VAL A 163 8.33 1.50 -14.36
N GLY A 164 8.96 0.45 -14.93
CA GLY A 164 9.36 0.45 -16.33
C GLY A 164 8.18 0.54 -17.30
N ARG A 165 7.06 -0.14 -17.01
CA ARG A 165 5.85 -0.14 -17.85
C ARG A 165 5.23 1.26 -17.97
N TYR A 166 5.20 2.00 -16.89
CA TYR A 166 4.52 3.31 -16.82
C TYR A 166 5.49 4.49 -16.94
N GLY A 167 6.80 4.24 -16.99
CA GLY A 167 7.84 5.29 -16.98
C GLY A 167 7.79 6.27 -18.17
N ASP A 168 7.27 5.84 -19.31
CA ASP A 168 7.13 6.66 -20.52
C ASP A 168 5.72 7.28 -20.69
N CYS A 169 4.83 7.14 -19.68
CA CYS A 169 3.46 7.64 -19.73
C CYS A 169 3.36 9.02 -19.04
N SER A 170 3.10 10.07 -19.80
CA SER A 170 3.03 11.45 -19.29
C SER A 170 1.77 11.75 -18.46
N ASP A 171 0.73 10.92 -18.58
CA ASP A 171 -0.50 10.98 -17.78
C ASP A 171 -0.36 10.29 -16.40
N VAL A 172 0.81 9.70 -16.11
CA VAL A 172 1.04 8.95 -14.88
C VAL A 172 1.63 9.82 -13.78
N PHE A 173 1.03 9.70 -12.59
CA PHE A 173 1.64 10.06 -11.32
C PHE A 173 1.92 8.77 -10.52
N MET A 174 3.19 8.48 -10.26
CA MET A 174 3.63 7.23 -9.64
C MET A 174 4.14 7.47 -8.22
N TYR A 175 3.59 6.76 -7.24
CA TYR A 175 4.07 6.74 -5.87
C TYR A 175 4.78 5.42 -5.57
N ILE A 176 6.07 5.48 -5.31
CA ILE A 176 6.96 4.34 -5.13
C ILE A 176 7.38 4.31 -3.65
N ASP A 177 6.78 3.40 -2.88
CA ASP A 177 7.04 3.21 -1.44
C ASP A 177 7.52 1.76 -1.18
N PRO A 178 8.77 1.43 -1.56
CA PRO A 178 9.29 0.07 -1.48
C PRO A 178 9.62 -0.31 -0.03
N PRO A 179 9.91 -1.59 0.26
CA PRO A 179 10.42 -1.99 1.58
C PRO A 179 11.64 -1.18 1.97
N TYR A 180 11.68 -0.65 3.20
CA TYR A 180 12.73 0.23 3.69
C TYR A 180 14.02 -0.52 4.02
N VAL A 181 15.17 0.18 3.95
CA VAL A 181 16.51 -0.40 4.16
C VAL A 181 16.66 -0.92 5.60
N VAL A 182 16.26 -0.13 6.60
CA VAL A 182 16.45 -0.46 8.02
C VAL A 182 15.21 -1.15 8.61
N ALA A 183 14.02 -0.65 8.31
CA ALA A 183 12.77 -1.16 8.88
C ALA A 183 12.22 -2.38 8.11
N GLY A 184 12.53 -2.52 6.82
CA GLY A 184 11.97 -3.54 5.95
C GLY A 184 12.35 -4.98 6.33
N SER A 185 13.56 -5.20 6.83
CA SER A 185 14.07 -6.54 7.18
C SER A 185 13.29 -7.27 8.28
N LYS A 186 12.45 -6.56 9.06
CA LYS A 186 11.67 -7.12 10.18
C LYS A 186 10.15 -7.18 9.95
N LEU A 187 9.64 -6.46 8.97
CA LEU A 187 8.20 -6.23 8.83
C LEU A 187 7.57 -6.94 7.63
N TYR A 188 8.33 -7.21 6.59
CA TYR A 188 7.81 -7.75 5.31
C TYR A 188 8.34 -9.16 5.04
N LEU A 189 7.51 -9.99 4.38
CA LEU A 189 7.91 -11.32 3.88
C LEU A 189 8.95 -11.20 2.76
N ASN A 190 8.92 -10.11 2.02
CA ASN A 190 9.82 -9.78 0.91
C ASN A 190 10.67 -8.57 1.30
N SER A 191 11.69 -8.77 2.16
CA SER A 191 12.66 -7.72 2.46
C SER A 191 13.59 -7.50 1.25
N PHE A 192 13.80 -6.24 0.89
CA PHE A 192 14.79 -5.89 -0.11
C PHE A 192 16.22 -6.07 0.46
N GLU A 193 17.09 -6.63 -0.37
CA GLU A 193 18.53 -6.57 -0.16
C GLU A 193 19.10 -5.30 -0.82
N VAL A 194 20.32 -4.90 -0.49
CA VAL A 194 21.00 -3.73 -1.09
C VAL A 194 20.88 -3.73 -2.62
N ARG A 195 21.08 -4.89 -3.22
CA ARG A 195 21.00 -5.08 -4.67
C ARG A 195 19.62 -4.81 -5.27
N ASP A 196 18.56 -4.99 -4.49
CA ASP A 196 17.19 -4.70 -4.96
C ASP A 196 16.92 -3.20 -4.96
N HIS A 197 17.45 -2.47 -3.97
CA HIS A 197 17.43 -1.00 -3.96
C HIS A 197 18.22 -0.41 -5.13
N GLU A 198 19.42 -0.94 -5.42
CA GLU A 198 20.23 -0.54 -6.58
C GLU A 198 19.45 -0.72 -7.89
N LYS A 199 18.85 -1.89 -8.13
CA LYS A 199 18.08 -2.18 -9.33
C LYS A 199 16.81 -1.31 -9.44
N LEU A 200 16.15 -1.02 -8.32
CA LEU A 200 15.00 -0.12 -8.34
C LEU A 200 15.45 1.29 -8.73
N ALA A 201 16.52 1.80 -8.14
CA ALA A 201 17.07 3.10 -8.48
C ALA A 201 17.50 3.18 -9.95
N GLU A 202 18.17 2.15 -10.49
CA GLU A 202 18.49 2.05 -11.92
C GLU A 202 17.23 2.17 -12.79
N THR A 203 16.13 1.49 -12.40
CA THR A 203 14.89 1.53 -13.16
C THR A 203 14.23 2.90 -13.09
N VAL A 204 14.15 3.51 -11.90
CA VAL A 204 13.55 4.85 -11.69
C VAL A 204 14.37 5.92 -12.44
N ASN A 205 15.70 5.81 -12.44
CA ASN A 205 16.58 6.73 -13.16
C ASN A 205 16.40 6.69 -14.69
N GLN A 206 15.74 5.67 -15.24
CA GLN A 206 15.42 5.54 -16.66
C GLN A 206 14.03 6.09 -17.02
N VAL A 207 13.20 6.44 -16.04
CA VAL A 207 11.88 7.05 -16.26
C VAL A 207 12.02 8.41 -16.94
N LYS A 208 11.28 8.63 -18.05
CA LYS A 208 11.42 9.84 -18.88
C LYS A 208 10.24 10.79 -18.78
N CYS A 209 9.02 10.26 -18.75
CA CYS A 209 7.81 11.04 -18.92
C CYS A 209 6.90 11.03 -17.69
N ALA A 210 6.85 9.94 -16.93
CA ALA A 210 6.00 9.85 -15.75
C ALA A 210 6.45 10.81 -14.64
N ASN A 211 5.46 11.36 -13.92
CA ASN A 211 5.71 12.10 -12.69
C ASN A 211 5.79 11.10 -11.55
N TRP A 212 6.83 11.16 -10.72
CA TRP A 212 7.01 10.17 -9.67
C TRP A 212 7.59 10.76 -8.39
N ILE A 213 7.24 10.10 -7.29
CA ILE A 213 7.82 10.26 -5.95
C ILE A 213 8.26 8.89 -5.45
N VAL A 214 9.44 8.84 -4.83
CA VAL A 214 9.91 7.69 -4.04
C VAL A 214 10.02 8.13 -2.58
N THR A 215 9.57 7.28 -1.65
CA THR A 215 9.78 7.48 -0.22
C THR A 215 10.62 6.35 0.36
N TYR A 216 11.49 6.70 1.33
CA TYR A 216 12.34 5.77 2.05
C TYR A 216 12.60 6.25 3.49
N ASP A 217 13.01 5.34 4.38
CA ASP A 217 13.71 5.72 5.59
C ASP A 217 15.05 6.43 5.25
N GLN A 218 15.51 7.30 6.14
CA GLN A 218 16.79 8.00 5.94
C GLN A 218 17.93 6.98 5.88
N SER A 219 18.66 6.96 4.74
CA SER A 219 19.78 6.06 4.48
C SER A 219 20.78 6.72 3.52
N GLU A 220 22.06 6.67 3.88
CA GLU A 220 23.15 7.16 3.03
C GLU A 220 23.15 6.43 1.67
N LEU A 221 22.95 5.11 1.68
CA LEU A 221 22.81 4.32 0.45
C LEU A 221 21.75 4.89 -0.50
N ILE A 222 20.56 5.19 0.02
CA ILE A 222 19.47 5.70 -0.81
C ILE A 222 19.79 7.10 -1.33
N SER A 223 20.35 7.96 -0.50
CA SER A 223 20.75 9.32 -0.92
C SER A 223 21.78 9.28 -2.05
N GLU A 224 22.73 8.33 -2.02
CA GLU A 224 23.71 8.14 -3.08
C GLU A 224 23.08 7.57 -4.37
N LEU A 225 22.18 6.57 -4.26
CA LEU A 225 21.52 5.96 -5.42
C LEU A 225 20.66 6.94 -6.23
N TYR A 226 20.15 7.97 -5.56
CA TYR A 226 19.30 9.01 -6.16
C TYR A 226 19.94 10.41 -6.16
N ASP A 227 21.28 10.51 -6.13
CA ASP A 227 22.05 11.77 -6.05
C ASP A 227 21.72 12.79 -7.14
N LYS A 228 21.24 12.33 -8.31
CA LYS A 228 20.85 13.17 -9.46
C LYS A 228 19.44 13.76 -9.35
N HIS A 229 18.66 13.32 -8.37
CA HIS A 229 17.28 13.75 -8.19
C HIS A 229 17.14 14.71 -7.01
N PHE A 230 16.02 15.43 -7.01
CA PHE A 230 15.65 16.24 -5.85
C PHE A 230 15.36 15.35 -4.65
N GLN A 231 15.92 15.71 -3.52
CA GLN A 231 15.72 15.02 -2.24
C GLN A 231 15.33 16.02 -1.17
N CYS A 232 14.34 15.70 -0.36
CA CYS A 232 13.99 16.49 0.83
C CYS A 232 13.45 15.58 1.94
N GLU A 233 13.44 16.11 3.16
CA GLU A 233 12.83 15.45 4.30
C GLU A 233 11.30 15.63 4.27
N LEU A 234 10.57 14.53 4.51
CA LEU A 234 9.14 14.50 4.66
C LEU A 234 8.78 14.12 6.10
N GLU A 235 8.17 15.04 6.85
CA GLU A 235 7.64 14.72 8.17
C GLU A 235 6.29 14.01 8.05
N LEU A 236 6.23 12.75 8.49
CA LEU A 236 5.00 11.97 8.57
C LEU A 236 4.57 11.78 10.03
N THR A 237 3.27 11.92 10.27
CA THR A 237 2.67 11.59 11.58
C THR A 237 2.15 10.16 11.54
N TYR A 238 2.84 9.24 12.20
CA TYR A 238 2.38 7.87 12.37
C TYR A 238 1.49 7.73 13.60
N SER A 239 0.32 7.11 13.41
CA SER A 239 -0.62 6.78 14.50
C SER A 239 -0.42 5.38 15.08
N ALA A 240 0.53 4.58 14.55
CA ALA A 240 0.79 3.20 14.96
C ALA A 240 1.81 3.11 16.10
N GLN A 241 1.45 2.41 17.19
CA GLN A 241 2.21 2.00 18.38
C GLN A 241 2.78 3.09 19.30
N LYS A 242 3.33 4.17 18.81
CA LYS A 242 3.67 5.38 19.59
C LYS A 242 3.43 6.58 18.70
N PRO A 243 2.67 7.58 19.14
CA PRO A 243 2.60 8.86 18.43
C PRO A 243 4.00 9.43 18.33
N GLY A 244 4.54 9.54 17.12
CA GLY A 244 5.86 10.07 16.85
C GLY A 244 5.89 10.64 15.45
N LYS A 245 6.65 11.72 15.26
CA LYS A 245 7.03 12.17 13.93
C LYS A 245 8.12 11.23 13.45
N ALA A 246 7.94 10.62 12.30
CA ALA A 246 9.02 10.00 11.56
C ALA A 246 9.39 10.93 10.40
N VAL A 247 10.67 11.02 10.15
CA VAL A 247 11.20 11.76 9.01
C VAL A 247 11.60 10.73 7.97
N GLU A 248 11.00 10.84 6.79
CA GLU A 248 11.33 10.03 5.63
C GLU A 248 12.06 10.87 4.59
N LEU A 249 12.83 10.20 3.75
CA LEU A 249 13.46 10.79 2.58
C LEU A 249 12.46 10.75 1.43
N LEU A 250 12.08 11.91 0.91
CA LEU A 250 11.30 12.05 -0.31
C LEU A 250 12.23 12.37 -1.47
N ILE A 251 12.11 11.61 -2.54
CA ILE A 251 12.86 11.77 -3.78
C ILE A 251 11.84 12.00 -4.90
N ALA A 252 12.09 12.97 -5.79
CA ALA A 252 11.09 13.36 -6.78
C ALA A 252 11.66 13.56 -8.18
N SER A 253 10.82 13.29 -9.19
CA SER A 253 11.09 13.63 -10.58
C SER A 253 11.23 15.15 -10.78
N PRO A 254 11.90 15.61 -11.87
CA PRO A 254 12.12 17.04 -12.11
C PRO A 254 10.84 17.88 -12.13
N ALA A 255 9.75 17.36 -12.72
CA ALA A 255 8.48 18.07 -12.78
C ALA A 255 7.83 18.18 -11.39
N VAL A 256 7.84 17.09 -10.60
CA VAL A 256 7.31 17.06 -9.24
C VAL A 256 8.13 17.98 -8.32
N ARG A 257 9.45 18.06 -8.49
CA ARG A 257 10.29 19.03 -7.79
C ARG A 257 9.78 20.46 -7.98
N VAL A 258 9.47 20.84 -9.20
CA VAL A 258 8.95 22.20 -9.51
C VAL A 258 7.63 22.42 -8.77
N ALA A 259 6.71 21.46 -8.80
CA ALA A 259 5.44 21.54 -8.12
C ALA A 259 5.57 21.60 -6.58
N ILE A 260 6.57 20.94 -5.98
CA ILE A 260 6.84 21.02 -4.53
C ILE A 260 7.35 22.43 -4.13
N SER A 261 8.03 23.11 -5.06
CA SER A 261 8.68 24.41 -4.78
C SER A 261 7.79 25.62 -5.10
N ALA A 262 6.61 25.41 -5.69
CA ALA A 262 5.64 26.43 -6.05
C ALA A 262 4.66 26.73 -4.92
#